data_58dac6ae10d6a9c2961d0e4a9dc1f9bd
#
_entry.id   58dac6ae10d6a9c2961d0e4a9dc1f9bd
#
_cell.length_a   1.000
_cell.length_b   1.000
_cell.length_c   1.000
_cell.angle_alpha   90.00
_cell.angle_beta   90.00
_cell.angle_gamma   90.00
#
_symmetry.space_group_name_H-M   'P 1'
#
loop_
_entity.id
_entity.type
_entity.pdbx_description
1 polymer ?
#
loop_
_entity_poly.entity_id
_entity_poly.type
_entity_poly.pdbx_seq_one_letter_code
_entity_poly.pdbx_strand_id
1 'polypeptide(L)'
;MASVDTEAMTTALHITLITETFPPEINGVANTLGRLCEGLRARGHLVELVRPRQGSDQTRLSDDELLLCRGWPLPGYPGLQWGQSSMHKLLRRWQRHRPDVLYIATEGPLGLSALRAARRLGISVVSGFHTNFQQYSNQYGLGLLTRLLTHYLRWFHNRTKLTLVPSASQRMELERRQFERLALLSRGVDSQLFHPAKRLGSLRESWGLENDDIALIHVGRLAQEKNLGLLKRCYQALQSSYPQRRIKLIVIGDGPQRALLEKAQPDAIFCGSQRAEALACHYASGDLFLFPSLTETFGNVVLEALASGLGVVAYDQAAAAQHIRHGYNGVLAMPGDEEAFCDAARWLLEEAETLRCIRLNARQHASRQGWGAIVEQFEGQLRGACEMQIGAQPLMAMPHSIKPASSTPHD
;
A
#
# COMPACT_ATOMS: atom_id res chain seq x y z
N MET A 1 26.83 -38.73 12.31
CA MET A 1 27.14 -37.68 11.30
C MET A 1 26.04 -36.64 11.40
N ALA A 2 26.32 -35.56 12.10
CA ALA A 2 25.37 -34.46 12.26
C ALA A 2 25.52 -33.54 11.03
N SER A 3 24.43 -33.37 10.28
CA SER A 3 24.29 -32.36 9.25
C SER A 3 24.26 -31.00 9.93
N VAL A 4 25.34 -30.25 9.79
CA VAL A 4 25.39 -28.83 10.13
C VAL A 4 24.62 -28.11 9.04
N ASP A 5 23.37 -27.73 9.34
CA ASP A 5 22.64 -26.76 8.54
C ASP A 5 23.37 -25.42 8.65
N THR A 6 24.15 -25.14 7.61
CA THR A 6 24.77 -23.83 7.41
C THR A 6 23.67 -22.88 6.94
N GLU A 7 22.88 -22.33 7.88
CA GLU A 7 22.14 -21.12 7.61
C GLU A 7 23.16 -20.06 7.18
N ALA A 8 23.18 -19.74 5.91
CA ALA A 8 23.93 -18.61 5.39
C ALA A 8 23.43 -17.37 6.14
N MET A 9 24.20 -16.89 7.12
CA MET A 9 23.94 -15.62 7.79
C MET A 9 23.92 -14.53 6.70
N THR A 10 22.73 -14.20 6.25
CA THR A 10 22.55 -13.09 5.30
C THR A 10 23.01 -11.81 5.98
N THR A 11 24.07 -11.18 5.45
CA THR A 11 24.64 -9.94 5.99
C THR A 11 23.56 -8.87 6.13
N ALA A 12 23.51 -8.20 7.29
CA ALA A 12 22.61 -7.08 7.54
C ALA A 12 22.87 -5.96 6.53
N LEU A 13 21.81 -5.41 5.95
CA LEU A 13 21.89 -4.25 5.03
C LEU A 13 21.66 -2.96 5.80
N HIS A 14 22.32 -1.89 5.38
CA HIS A 14 21.96 -0.52 5.69
C HIS A 14 21.01 0.01 4.60
N ILE A 15 19.72 0.14 4.95
CA ILE A 15 18.64 0.52 4.04
C ILE A 15 18.16 1.92 4.40
N THR A 16 18.14 2.86 3.45
CA THR A 16 17.49 4.14 3.68
C THR A 16 16.12 4.16 2.99
N LEU A 17 15.06 4.34 3.78
CA LEU A 17 13.69 4.49 3.32
C LEU A 17 13.33 5.97 3.24
N ILE A 18 12.96 6.43 2.04
CA ILE A 18 12.60 7.84 1.76
C ILE A 18 11.11 7.91 1.45
N THR A 19 10.38 8.74 2.19
CA THR A 19 8.95 8.92 1.99
C THR A 19 8.47 10.28 2.44
N GLU A 20 7.38 10.76 1.85
CA GLU A 20 6.66 11.97 2.28
C GLU A 20 5.44 11.65 3.16
N THR A 21 5.11 10.35 3.32
CA THR A 21 4.03 9.86 4.19
C THR A 21 4.51 8.67 5.02
N PHE A 22 4.25 8.69 6.33
CA PHE A 22 4.63 7.61 7.26
C PHE A 22 3.75 7.67 8.51
N PRO A 23 3.58 6.61 9.29
CA PRO A 23 2.87 6.70 10.58
C PRO A 23 3.41 7.86 11.45
N PRO A 24 2.53 8.60 12.14
CA PRO A 24 1.12 8.31 12.47
C PRO A 24 0.06 8.75 11.43
N GLU A 25 0.44 9.14 10.21
CA GLU A 25 -0.53 9.44 9.17
C GLU A 25 -1.41 8.23 8.83
N ILE A 26 -2.71 8.50 8.57
CA ILE A 26 -3.70 7.45 8.32
C ILE A 26 -3.94 7.33 6.82
N ASN A 27 -3.12 6.54 6.16
CA ASN A 27 -3.34 6.14 4.78
C ASN A 27 -2.67 4.79 4.49
N GLY A 28 -3.09 4.12 3.41
CA GLY A 28 -2.61 2.79 3.06
C GLY A 28 -1.11 2.71 2.76
N VAL A 29 -0.50 3.80 2.26
CA VAL A 29 0.93 3.87 1.98
C VAL A 29 1.72 3.95 3.27
N ALA A 30 1.34 4.88 4.17
CA ALA A 30 1.98 5.04 5.48
C ALA A 30 1.96 3.73 6.28
N ASN A 31 0.80 3.05 6.36
CA ASN A 31 0.68 1.76 7.04
C ASN A 31 1.61 0.71 6.44
N THR A 32 1.65 0.61 5.11
CA THR A 32 2.54 -0.34 4.42
C THR A 32 4.01 -0.08 4.74
N LEU A 33 4.44 1.18 4.65
CA LEU A 33 5.84 1.56 4.91
C LEU A 33 6.23 1.31 6.36
N GLY A 34 5.32 1.55 7.31
CA GLY A 34 5.51 1.18 8.72
C GLY A 34 5.78 -0.31 8.90
N ARG A 35 4.92 -1.16 8.33
CA ARG A 35 5.08 -2.63 8.39
C ARG A 35 6.36 -3.13 7.70
N LEU A 36 6.72 -2.59 6.55
CA LEU A 36 7.97 -2.93 5.87
C LEU A 36 9.19 -2.53 6.70
N CYS A 37 9.18 -1.33 7.28
CA CYS A 37 10.25 -0.82 8.12
C CYS A 37 10.44 -1.67 9.39
N GLU A 38 9.33 -1.95 10.11
CA GLU A 38 9.32 -2.80 11.30
C GLU A 38 9.81 -4.22 10.96
N GLY A 39 9.33 -4.80 9.86
CA GLY A 39 9.72 -6.14 9.43
C GLY A 39 11.19 -6.26 9.06
N LEU A 40 11.75 -5.28 8.34
CA LEU A 40 13.18 -5.26 8.01
C LEU A 40 14.05 -5.11 9.27
N ARG A 41 13.66 -4.26 10.24
CA ARG A 41 14.36 -4.13 11.53
C ARG A 41 14.32 -5.41 12.34
N ALA A 42 13.15 -6.07 12.39
CA ALA A 42 13.00 -7.37 13.06
C ALA A 42 13.89 -8.48 12.43
N ARG A 43 14.26 -8.33 11.15
CA ARG A 43 15.20 -9.22 10.44
C ARG A 43 16.67 -8.79 10.58
N GLY A 44 16.97 -7.80 11.43
CA GLY A 44 18.33 -7.36 11.77
C GLY A 44 18.94 -6.33 10.83
N HIS A 45 18.16 -5.72 9.92
CA HIS A 45 18.66 -4.66 9.05
C HIS A 45 18.71 -3.31 9.78
N LEU A 46 19.71 -2.48 9.43
CA LEU A 46 19.73 -1.08 9.80
C LEU A 46 18.81 -0.29 8.84
N VAL A 47 17.71 0.25 9.35
CA VAL A 47 16.74 0.99 8.54
C VAL A 47 16.71 2.45 8.97
N GLU A 48 17.31 3.31 8.13
CA GLU A 48 17.22 4.77 8.24
C GLU A 48 15.93 5.26 7.55
N LEU A 49 15.15 6.10 8.24
CA LEU A 49 13.94 6.72 7.70
C LEU A 49 14.21 8.20 7.40
N VAL A 50 13.90 8.64 6.17
CA VAL A 50 13.99 10.06 5.75
C VAL A 50 12.60 10.53 5.35
N ARG A 51 12.06 11.53 6.09
CA ARG A 51 10.71 12.05 5.86
C ARG A 51 10.55 13.52 6.30
N PRO A 52 9.47 14.19 5.89
CA PRO A 52 9.10 15.48 6.46
C PRO A 52 8.78 15.37 7.95
N ARG A 53 9.02 16.47 8.68
CA ARG A 53 8.60 16.60 10.07
C ARG A 53 7.09 16.74 10.16
N GLN A 54 6.46 15.95 11.01
CA GLN A 54 5.01 16.00 11.29
C GLN A 54 4.77 16.71 12.63
N GLY A 55 3.62 17.37 12.80
CA GLY A 55 3.31 18.15 14.00
C GLY A 55 3.22 17.35 15.30
N SER A 56 3.04 16.03 15.20
CA SER A 56 2.95 15.06 16.30
C SER A 56 4.23 14.28 16.57
N ASP A 57 5.37 14.71 16.00
CA ASP A 57 6.64 13.97 16.13
C ASP A 57 7.12 13.87 17.59
N GLN A 58 6.71 12.79 18.24
CA GLN A 58 7.30 12.27 19.49
C GLN A 58 8.21 11.08 19.13
N THR A 59 9.21 11.29 18.30
CA THR A 59 10.03 10.21 17.79
C THR A 59 11.03 9.71 18.83
N ARG A 60 10.97 8.39 19.10
CA ARG A 60 11.94 7.64 19.91
C ARG A 60 13.11 7.06 19.09
N LEU A 61 13.18 7.40 17.78
CA LEU A 61 14.26 6.90 16.94
C LEU A 61 15.53 7.72 17.17
N SER A 62 16.68 7.05 17.11
CA SER A 62 17.97 7.72 17.17
C SER A 62 18.17 8.63 15.94
N ASP A 63 19.06 9.61 16.06
CA ASP A 63 19.43 10.49 14.92
C ASP A 63 20.01 9.71 13.75
N ASP A 64 20.56 8.52 13.98
CA ASP A 64 21.08 7.63 12.96
C ASP A 64 19.98 6.88 12.20
N GLU A 65 18.81 6.66 12.84
CA GLU A 65 17.69 5.95 12.26
C GLU A 65 16.62 6.89 11.67
N LEU A 66 16.68 8.20 11.95
CA LEU A 66 15.68 9.17 11.51
C LEU A 66 16.31 10.48 11.04
N LEU A 67 16.08 10.84 9.77
CA LEU A 67 16.39 12.16 9.25
C LEU A 67 15.11 12.92 8.92
N LEU A 68 14.84 13.99 9.66
CA LEU A 68 13.71 14.87 9.42
C LEU A 68 14.09 16.06 8.53
N CYS A 69 13.28 16.28 7.47
CA CYS A 69 13.36 17.49 6.66
C CYS A 69 12.17 18.42 6.93
N ARG A 70 12.22 19.65 6.43
CA ARG A 70 11.06 20.54 6.46
C ARG A 70 9.97 19.99 5.53
N GLY A 71 8.71 20.06 5.97
CA GLY A 71 7.54 19.75 5.16
C GLY A 71 6.77 21.00 4.79
N TRP A 72 6.07 20.95 3.65
CA TRP A 72 5.14 21.97 3.19
C TRP A 72 3.79 21.33 2.97
N PRO A 73 2.68 21.90 3.46
CA PRO A 73 1.36 21.33 3.30
C PRO A 73 1.03 21.08 1.83
N LEU A 74 0.46 19.91 1.54
CA LEU A 74 -0.01 19.59 0.19
C LEU A 74 -1.40 20.21 -0.01
N PRO A 75 -1.56 21.15 -0.97
CA PRO A 75 -2.85 21.78 -1.25
C PRO A 75 -3.92 20.74 -1.58
N GLY A 76 -5.12 20.83 -0.96
CA GLY A 76 -6.21 19.91 -1.16
C GLY A 76 -6.13 18.58 -0.40
N TYR A 77 -5.05 18.32 0.35
CA TYR A 77 -4.87 17.10 1.14
C TYR A 77 -4.45 17.41 2.58
N PRO A 78 -5.40 17.70 3.48
CA PRO A 78 -5.11 18.00 4.88
C PRO A 78 -4.30 16.88 5.54
N GLY A 79 -3.21 17.25 6.22
CA GLY A 79 -2.34 16.30 6.92
C GLY A 79 -1.21 15.70 6.09
N LEU A 80 -1.22 15.84 4.75
CA LEU A 80 -0.10 15.45 3.90
C LEU A 80 0.86 16.62 3.66
N GLN A 81 2.15 16.31 3.55
CA GLN A 81 3.20 17.29 3.33
C GLN A 81 4.15 16.86 2.20
N TRP A 82 4.58 17.82 1.39
CA TRP A 82 5.75 17.63 0.54
C TRP A 82 7.03 17.86 1.36
N GLY A 83 7.98 16.94 1.23
CA GLY A 83 9.30 17.11 1.82
C GLY A 83 10.14 18.13 1.05
N GLN A 84 10.77 19.07 1.76
CA GLN A 84 11.67 20.02 1.14
C GLN A 84 12.86 19.30 0.48
N SER A 85 13.26 19.77 -0.70
CA SER A 85 14.49 19.32 -1.36
C SER A 85 15.70 19.47 -0.42
N SER A 86 16.40 18.37 -0.18
CA SER A 86 17.48 18.28 0.81
C SER A 86 18.75 17.65 0.25
N MET A 87 18.96 17.75 -1.05
CA MET A 87 20.06 17.06 -1.76
C MET A 87 21.43 17.20 -1.09
N HIS A 88 21.81 18.42 -0.68
CA HIS A 88 23.12 18.65 -0.03
C HIS A 88 23.23 17.98 1.35
N LYS A 89 22.12 17.96 2.12
CA LYS A 89 22.08 17.26 3.41
C LYS A 89 22.23 15.76 3.22
N LEU A 90 21.49 15.20 2.24
CA LEU A 90 21.56 13.77 1.90
C LEU A 90 22.94 13.37 1.41
N LEU A 91 23.57 14.17 0.53
CA LEU A 91 24.94 13.92 0.07
C LEU A 91 25.94 13.87 1.22
N ARG A 92 25.92 14.89 2.12
CA ARG A 92 26.81 14.94 3.28
C ARG A 92 26.61 13.75 4.22
N ARG A 93 25.36 13.37 4.45
CA ARG A 93 25.01 12.24 5.33
C ARG A 93 25.51 10.93 4.73
N TRP A 94 25.17 10.64 3.47
CA TRP A 94 25.52 9.39 2.81
C TRP A 94 26.99 9.29 2.39
N GLN A 95 27.73 10.36 2.39
CA GLN A 95 29.19 10.33 2.32
C GLN A 95 29.84 9.85 3.63
N ARG A 96 29.19 10.07 4.77
CA ARG A 96 29.67 9.63 6.10
C ARG A 96 29.13 8.25 6.47
N HIS A 97 27.85 8.03 6.23
CA HIS A 97 27.12 6.80 6.55
C HIS A 97 26.42 6.32 5.25
N ARG A 98 27.17 5.60 4.43
CA ARG A 98 26.71 5.16 3.11
C ARG A 98 25.72 4.01 3.27
N PRO A 99 24.44 4.11 2.81
CA PRO A 99 23.54 2.98 2.73
C PRO A 99 23.92 2.04 1.57
N ASP A 100 23.57 0.77 1.70
CA ASP A 100 23.70 -0.23 0.65
C ASP A 100 22.68 -0.02 -0.46
N VAL A 101 21.45 0.36 -0.04
CA VAL A 101 20.33 0.58 -0.96
C VAL A 101 19.35 1.64 -0.42
N LEU A 102 18.79 2.41 -1.34
CA LEU A 102 17.68 3.30 -1.05
C LEU A 102 16.36 2.68 -1.53
N TYR A 103 15.33 2.82 -0.70
CA TYR A 103 13.95 2.63 -1.14
C TYR A 103 13.22 3.97 -1.14
N ILE A 104 12.83 4.46 -2.31
CA ILE A 104 12.09 5.73 -2.46
C ILE A 104 10.62 5.40 -2.68
N ALA A 105 9.78 5.68 -1.69
CA ALA A 105 8.36 5.37 -1.71
C ALA A 105 7.48 6.48 -2.30
N THR A 106 8.00 7.71 -2.43
CA THR A 106 7.25 8.84 -3.00
C THR A 106 8.12 9.64 -3.96
N GLU A 107 7.53 10.08 -5.05
CA GLU A 107 8.20 10.74 -6.19
C GLU A 107 8.26 12.27 -6.04
N GLY A 108 7.89 12.80 -4.87
CA GLY A 108 7.87 14.23 -4.59
C GLY A 108 9.28 14.88 -4.54
N PRO A 109 9.38 16.15 -4.12
CA PRO A 109 10.64 16.88 -4.12
C PRO A 109 11.73 16.23 -3.26
N LEU A 110 11.36 15.57 -2.15
CA LEU A 110 12.27 14.82 -1.30
C LEU A 110 12.80 13.58 -2.02
N GLY A 111 11.91 12.78 -2.61
CA GLY A 111 12.26 11.59 -3.39
C GLY A 111 13.16 11.93 -4.58
N LEU A 112 12.86 13.02 -5.31
CA LEU A 112 13.70 13.49 -6.41
C LEU A 112 15.10 13.91 -5.94
N SER A 113 15.19 14.56 -4.77
CA SER A 113 16.48 14.93 -4.17
C SER A 113 17.29 13.72 -3.78
N ALA A 114 16.63 12.71 -3.21
CA ALA A 114 17.24 11.43 -2.84
C ALA A 114 17.75 10.65 -4.06
N LEU A 115 16.94 10.54 -5.13
CA LEU A 115 17.35 9.91 -6.38
C LEU A 115 18.60 10.57 -6.99
N ARG A 116 18.65 11.91 -7.00
CA ARG A 116 19.80 12.67 -7.53
C ARG A 116 21.06 12.47 -6.67
N ALA A 117 20.91 12.49 -5.34
CA ALA A 117 22.01 12.28 -4.42
C ALA A 117 22.56 10.86 -4.53
N ALA A 118 21.68 9.84 -4.56
CA ALA A 118 22.07 8.43 -4.73
C ALA A 118 22.83 8.20 -6.03
N ARG A 119 22.35 8.75 -7.14
CA ARG A 119 23.03 8.64 -8.44
C ARG A 119 24.43 9.26 -8.43
N ARG A 120 24.63 10.40 -7.76
CA ARG A 120 25.96 11.00 -7.60
C ARG A 120 26.92 10.17 -6.79
N LEU A 121 26.40 9.43 -5.81
CA LEU A 121 27.21 8.58 -4.94
C LEU A 121 27.28 7.13 -5.44
N GLY A 122 26.63 6.78 -6.55
CA GLY A 122 26.57 5.42 -7.06
C GLY A 122 25.87 4.46 -6.09
N ILE A 123 24.83 4.89 -5.37
CA ILE A 123 24.03 4.05 -4.48
C ILE A 123 22.85 3.46 -5.26
N SER A 124 22.57 2.17 -5.09
CA SER A 124 21.41 1.51 -5.70
C SER A 124 20.11 2.08 -5.19
N VAL A 125 19.13 2.27 -6.09
CA VAL A 125 17.82 2.81 -5.76
C VAL A 125 16.73 1.86 -6.25
N VAL A 126 15.86 1.46 -5.34
CA VAL A 126 14.57 0.82 -5.61
C VAL A 126 13.48 1.84 -5.34
N SER A 127 12.45 1.91 -6.17
CA SER A 127 11.31 2.81 -5.94
C SER A 127 10.01 2.05 -5.78
N GLY A 128 9.06 2.62 -5.03
CA GLY A 128 7.71 2.11 -4.91
C GLY A 128 6.73 2.96 -5.71
N PHE A 129 5.87 2.34 -6.49
CA PHE A 129 4.81 3.03 -7.22
C PHE A 129 3.51 2.98 -6.41
N HIS A 130 3.13 4.12 -5.83
CA HIS A 130 1.95 4.23 -4.97
C HIS A 130 0.90 5.21 -5.53
N THR A 131 1.15 5.74 -6.72
CA THR A 131 0.34 6.76 -7.38
C THR A 131 -0.79 6.12 -8.18
N ASN A 132 -2.02 6.67 -8.07
CA ASN A 132 -3.15 6.25 -8.89
C ASN A 132 -3.39 7.26 -10.02
N PHE A 133 -3.05 6.89 -11.26
CA PHE A 133 -3.22 7.76 -12.43
C PHE A 133 -4.68 8.14 -12.70
N GLN A 134 -5.62 7.24 -12.41
CA GLN A 134 -7.03 7.49 -12.69
C GLN A 134 -7.60 8.60 -11.80
N GLN A 135 -7.13 8.71 -10.56
CA GLN A 135 -7.53 9.82 -9.67
C GLN A 135 -7.07 11.18 -10.21
N TYR A 136 -5.85 11.26 -10.76
CA TYR A 136 -5.32 12.50 -11.33
C TYR A 136 -6.04 12.89 -12.62
N SER A 137 -6.39 11.92 -13.48
CA SER A 137 -7.13 12.15 -14.72
C SER A 137 -8.53 12.72 -14.47
N ASN A 138 -9.23 12.19 -13.47
CA ASN A 138 -10.62 12.59 -13.17
C ASN A 138 -10.72 13.90 -12.36
N GLN A 139 -9.73 14.20 -11.50
CA GLN A 139 -9.77 15.40 -10.66
C GLN A 139 -9.36 16.69 -11.37
N TYR A 140 -8.48 16.61 -12.37
CA TYR A 140 -7.88 17.80 -12.94
C TYR A 140 -8.31 18.12 -14.37
N GLY A 141 -9.09 17.26 -15.05
CA GLY A 141 -9.68 17.54 -16.38
C GLY A 141 -8.71 18.00 -17.49
N LEU A 142 -7.42 18.03 -17.21
CA LEU A 142 -6.37 18.62 -18.00
C LEU A 142 -5.48 17.54 -18.62
N GLY A 143 -5.86 17.02 -19.76
CA GLY A 143 -5.09 15.97 -20.48
C GLY A 143 -3.60 16.27 -20.66
N LEU A 144 -3.21 17.55 -20.76
CA LEU A 144 -1.81 17.97 -20.85
C LEU A 144 -1.05 17.79 -19.51
N LEU A 145 -1.65 18.16 -18.39
CA LEU A 145 -1.04 18.03 -17.06
C LEU A 145 -0.84 16.54 -16.70
N THR A 146 -1.83 15.70 -17.00
CA THR A 146 -1.72 14.24 -16.82
C THR A 146 -0.59 13.64 -17.66
N ARG A 147 -0.40 14.12 -18.90
CA ARG A 147 0.71 13.69 -19.77
C ARG A 147 2.07 14.10 -19.18
N LEU A 148 2.21 15.33 -18.70
CA LEU A 148 3.45 15.83 -18.09
C LEU A 148 3.77 15.05 -16.81
N LEU A 149 2.79 14.81 -15.95
CA LEU A 149 2.95 14.01 -14.75
C LEU A 149 3.36 12.56 -15.08
N THR A 150 2.69 11.92 -16.04
CA THR A 150 3.06 10.56 -16.49
C THR A 150 4.48 10.52 -17.02
N HIS A 151 4.88 11.55 -17.79
CA HIS A 151 6.24 11.66 -18.30
C HIS A 151 7.28 11.82 -17.17
N TYR A 152 6.98 12.65 -16.17
CA TYR A 152 7.82 12.82 -14.99
C TYR A 152 7.94 11.52 -14.19
N LEU A 153 6.83 10.84 -13.90
CA LEU A 153 6.83 9.59 -13.13
C LEU A 153 7.61 8.50 -13.88
N ARG A 154 7.36 8.33 -15.19
CA ARG A 154 8.13 7.41 -16.02
C ARG A 154 9.62 7.76 -16.02
N TRP A 155 9.96 9.03 -16.18
CA TRP A 155 11.35 9.50 -16.12
C TRP A 155 12.00 9.19 -14.76
N PHE A 156 11.26 9.36 -13.67
CA PHE A 156 11.74 9.09 -12.31
C PHE A 156 11.99 7.59 -12.10
N HIS A 157 10.98 6.76 -12.32
CA HIS A 157 11.04 5.32 -12.08
C HIS A 157 12.01 4.59 -13.02
N ASN A 158 12.07 4.98 -14.29
CA ASN A 158 13.06 4.41 -15.22
C ASN A 158 14.51 4.80 -14.90
N ARG A 159 14.76 5.58 -13.84
CA ARG A 159 16.10 5.88 -13.30
C ARG A 159 16.45 5.13 -12.03
N THR A 160 15.58 4.29 -11.56
CA THR A 160 15.83 3.36 -10.45
C THR A 160 16.21 1.97 -10.98
N LYS A 161 16.82 1.16 -10.14
CA LYS A 161 17.20 -0.22 -10.51
C LYS A 161 15.98 -1.12 -10.65
N LEU A 162 14.97 -0.88 -9.81
CA LEU A 162 13.75 -1.63 -9.76
C LEU A 162 12.61 -0.72 -9.30
N THR A 163 11.42 -0.89 -9.87
CA THR A 163 10.19 -0.23 -9.42
C THR A 163 9.20 -1.27 -8.91
N LEU A 164 8.80 -1.15 -7.65
CA LEU A 164 7.88 -2.08 -7.00
C LEU A 164 6.44 -1.59 -7.17
N VAL A 165 5.59 -2.48 -7.64
CA VAL A 165 4.17 -2.21 -7.90
C VAL A 165 3.29 -3.18 -7.11
N PRO A 166 2.15 -2.74 -6.54
CA PRO A 166 1.37 -3.55 -5.62
C PRO A 166 0.51 -4.64 -6.29
N SER A 167 0.18 -4.53 -7.57
CA SER A 167 -0.70 -5.47 -8.26
C SER A 167 -0.26 -5.76 -9.70
N ALA A 168 -0.66 -6.94 -10.22
CA ALA A 168 -0.39 -7.33 -11.60
C ALA A 168 -1.10 -6.42 -12.61
N SER A 169 -2.32 -5.97 -12.32
CA SER A 169 -3.06 -5.04 -13.17
C SER A 169 -2.34 -3.69 -13.30
N GLN A 170 -1.82 -3.16 -12.19
CA GLN A 170 -1.04 -1.92 -12.21
C GLN A 170 0.29 -2.11 -12.94
N ARG A 171 0.95 -3.26 -12.77
CA ARG A 171 2.16 -3.59 -13.53
C ARG A 171 1.91 -3.55 -15.03
N MET A 172 0.88 -4.24 -15.53
CA MET A 172 0.52 -4.23 -16.95
C MET A 172 0.21 -2.83 -17.47
N GLU A 173 -0.50 -2.01 -16.68
CA GLU A 173 -0.81 -0.63 -17.05
C GLU A 173 0.46 0.23 -17.18
N LEU A 174 1.42 0.07 -16.27
CA LEU A 174 2.70 0.78 -16.33
C LEU A 174 3.58 0.29 -17.48
N GLU A 175 3.60 -1.01 -17.77
CA GLU A 175 4.31 -1.58 -18.93
C GLU A 175 3.80 -0.98 -20.24
N ARG A 176 2.46 -0.86 -20.41
CA ARG A 176 1.85 -0.17 -21.59
C ARG A 176 2.29 1.30 -21.70
N ARG A 177 2.57 1.95 -20.57
CA ARG A 177 3.05 3.32 -20.50
C ARG A 177 4.58 3.44 -20.54
N GLN A 178 5.29 2.35 -20.88
CA GLN A 178 6.74 2.31 -21.04
C GLN A 178 7.52 2.55 -19.74
N PHE A 179 6.97 2.14 -18.58
CA PHE A 179 7.76 1.99 -17.38
C PHE A 179 8.54 0.67 -17.47
N GLU A 180 9.76 0.68 -16.99
CA GLU A 180 10.71 -0.43 -17.10
C GLU A 180 11.05 -1.00 -15.71
N ARG A 181 11.61 -2.22 -15.70
CA ARG A 181 12.12 -2.87 -14.48
C ARG A 181 11.09 -2.90 -13.35
N LEU A 182 9.88 -3.36 -13.69
CA LEU A 182 8.77 -3.48 -12.75
C LEU A 182 8.77 -4.86 -12.08
N ALA A 183 8.63 -4.89 -10.75
CA ALA A 183 8.41 -6.10 -9.98
C ALA A 183 7.21 -5.97 -9.05
N LEU A 184 6.55 -7.07 -8.77
CA LEU A 184 5.41 -7.08 -7.85
C LEU A 184 5.91 -7.06 -6.40
N LEU A 185 5.30 -6.18 -5.60
CA LEU A 185 5.36 -6.22 -4.14
C LEU A 185 3.96 -5.97 -3.61
N SER A 186 3.24 -7.05 -3.34
CA SER A 186 1.87 -7.00 -2.83
C SER A 186 1.81 -6.44 -1.39
N ARG A 187 0.64 -6.46 -0.79
CA ARG A 187 0.43 -6.06 0.60
C ARG A 187 0.08 -7.28 1.42
N GLY A 188 0.48 -7.25 2.69
CA GLY A 188 0.07 -8.23 3.66
C GLY A 188 -1.10 -7.74 4.52
N VAL A 189 -1.65 -8.65 5.29
CA VAL A 189 -2.64 -8.37 6.32
C VAL A 189 -2.15 -8.90 7.67
N ASP A 190 -2.45 -8.18 8.74
CA ASP A 190 -2.26 -8.66 10.10
C ASP A 190 -3.44 -9.57 10.47
N SER A 191 -3.32 -10.86 10.19
CA SER A 191 -4.37 -11.83 10.42
C SER A 191 -4.58 -12.21 11.90
N GLN A 192 -3.72 -11.74 12.80
CA GLN A 192 -3.94 -11.84 14.24
C GLN A 192 -4.82 -10.70 14.74
N LEU A 193 -4.57 -9.49 14.24
CA LEU A 193 -5.39 -8.32 14.50
C LEU A 193 -6.77 -8.47 13.87
N PHE A 194 -6.82 -8.72 12.55
CA PHE A 194 -8.06 -8.92 11.80
C PHE A 194 -8.48 -10.39 11.84
N HIS A 195 -9.38 -10.72 12.77
CA HIS A 195 -9.77 -12.10 13.05
C HIS A 195 -11.25 -12.20 13.42
N PRO A 196 -11.99 -13.21 12.95
CA PRO A 196 -13.40 -13.41 13.29
C PRO A 196 -13.70 -13.46 14.80
N ALA A 197 -12.76 -13.94 15.61
CA ALA A 197 -12.90 -14.00 17.07
C ALA A 197 -13.00 -12.61 17.75
N LYS A 198 -12.76 -11.52 17.01
CA LYS A 198 -12.96 -10.14 17.48
C LYS A 198 -14.41 -9.67 17.39
N ARG A 199 -15.35 -10.54 16.96
CA ARG A 199 -16.78 -10.21 16.90
C ARG A 199 -17.32 -9.90 18.30
N LEU A 200 -17.95 -8.75 18.44
CA LEU A 200 -18.52 -8.26 19.70
C LEU A 200 -20.04 -8.17 19.59
N GLY A 201 -20.77 -8.91 20.44
CA GLY A 201 -22.21 -8.82 20.55
C GLY A 201 -22.66 -7.43 20.98
N SER A 202 -21.99 -6.83 21.96
CA SER A 202 -22.30 -5.48 22.45
C SER A 202 -22.18 -4.40 21.37
N LEU A 203 -21.24 -4.57 20.41
CA LEU A 203 -21.12 -3.64 19.28
C LEU A 203 -22.31 -3.80 18.32
N ARG A 204 -22.75 -5.03 18.06
CA ARG A 204 -23.94 -5.29 17.24
C ARG A 204 -25.22 -4.76 17.91
N GLU A 205 -25.34 -4.96 19.22
CA GLU A 205 -26.46 -4.40 20.01
C GLU A 205 -26.49 -2.86 19.92
N SER A 206 -25.34 -2.20 19.96
CA SER A 206 -25.25 -0.74 19.76
C SER A 206 -25.70 -0.29 18.37
N TRP A 207 -25.65 -1.18 17.37
CA TRP A 207 -26.19 -0.97 16.02
C TRP A 207 -27.68 -1.33 15.92
N GLY A 208 -28.29 -1.81 16.99
CA GLY A 208 -29.67 -2.29 17.02
C GLY A 208 -29.86 -3.61 16.28
N LEU A 209 -28.81 -4.45 16.23
CA LEU A 209 -28.80 -5.74 15.56
C LEU A 209 -28.72 -6.88 16.56
N GLU A 210 -29.49 -7.92 16.31
CA GLU A 210 -29.41 -9.24 16.95
C GLU A 210 -28.48 -10.19 16.19
N ASN A 211 -28.36 -11.44 16.67
CA ASN A 211 -27.40 -12.39 16.08
C ASN A 211 -27.72 -12.76 14.62
N ASP A 212 -29.01 -12.91 14.29
CA ASP A 212 -29.49 -13.35 12.97
C ASP A 212 -29.72 -12.17 11.98
N ASP A 213 -29.57 -10.94 12.47
CA ASP A 213 -29.64 -9.74 11.65
C ASP A 213 -28.35 -9.57 10.81
N ILE A 214 -28.41 -8.80 9.75
CA ILE A 214 -27.33 -8.60 8.80
C ILE A 214 -26.67 -7.22 8.98
N ALA A 215 -25.36 -7.23 9.24
CA ALA A 215 -24.52 -6.02 9.22
C ALA A 215 -23.73 -5.93 7.91
N LEU A 216 -24.07 -4.96 7.07
CA LEU A 216 -23.30 -4.60 5.88
C LEU A 216 -22.20 -3.61 6.31
N ILE A 217 -20.96 -3.92 6.05
CA ILE A 217 -19.80 -3.10 6.44
C ILE A 217 -19.23 -2.39 5.20
N HIS A 218 -18.98 -1.11 5.33
CA HIS A 218 -18.12 -0.35 4.41
C HIS A 218 -17.02 0.34 5.19
N VAL A 219 -15.76 0.18 4.76
CA VAL A 219 -14.59 0.81 5.37
C VAL A 219 -13.79 1.55 4.32
N GLY A 220 -13.48 2.81 4.57
CA GLY A 220 -12.64 3.59 3.70
C GLY A 220 -12.84 5.10 3.83
N ARG A 221 -12.06 5.87 3.06
CA ARG A 221 -12.27 7.31 2.92
C ARG A 221 -13.62 7.56 2.23
N LEU A 222 -14.46 8.43 2.80
CA LEU A 222 -15.75 8.78 2.21
C LEU A 222 -15.58 9.85 1.12
N ALA A 223 -15.19 9.40 -0.08
CA ALA A 223 -14.89 10.24 -1.22
C ALA A 223 -15.47 9.67 -2.53
N GLN A 224 -15.45 10.45 -3.59
CA GLN A 224 -16.14 10.13 -4.85
C GLN A 224 -15.70 8.80 -5.46
N GLU A 225 -14.41 8.48 -5.38
CA GLU A 225 -13.83 7.24 -5.91
C GLU A 225 -14.36 5.97 -5.23
N LYS A 226 -14.95 6.09 -4.05
CA LYS A 226 -15.53 4.96 -3.31
C LYS A 226 -16.95 4.60 -3.73
N ASN A 227 -17.54 5.35 -4.68
CA ASN A 227 -18.86 5.10 -5.25
C ASN A 227 -19.97 4.89 -4.18
N LEU A 228 -20.02 5.83 -3.23
CA LEU A 228 -20.98 5.75 -2.12
C LEU A 228 -22.45 5.79 -2.58
N GLY A 229 -22.70 6.29 -3.80
CA GLY A 229 -24.01 6.22 -4.45
C GLY A 229 -24.46 4.79 -4.71
N LEU A 230 -23.58 3.93 -5.21
CA LEU A 230 -23.88 2.50 -5.40
C LEU A 230 -24.03 1.77 -4.07
N LEU A 231 -23.16 2.07 -3.09
CA LEU A 231 -23.29 1.51 -1.73
C LEU A 231 -24.70 1.74 -1.16
N LYS A 232 -25.21 2.98 -1.29
CA LYS A 232 -26.58 3.33 -0.88
C LYS A 232 -27.62 2.52 -1.64
N ARG A 233 -27.55 2.49 -2.98
CA ARG A 233 -28.54 1.76 -3.82
C ARG A 233 -28.56 0.27 -3.50
N CYS A 234 -27.37 -0.34 -3.36
CA CYS A 234 -27.24 -1.75 -2.99
C CYS A 234 -27.88 -2.03 -1.62
N TYR A 235 -27.60 -1.19 -0.61
CA TYR A 235 -28.24 -1.30 0.70
C TYR A 235 -29.76 -1.23 0.63
N GLN A 236 -30.33 -0.25 -0.07
CA GLN A 236 -31.78 -0.09 -0.25
C GLN A 236 -32.41 -1.28 -0.99
N ALA A 237 -31.72 -1.80 -2.03
CA ALA A 237 -32.17 -2.98 -2.76
C ALA A 237 -32.22 -4.23 -1.86
N LEU A 238 -31.20 -4.43 -1.02
CA LEU A 238 -31.18 -5.55 -0.07
C LEU A 238 -32.28 -5.45 0.99
N GLN A 239 -32.54 -4.26 1.56
CA GLN A 239 -33.65 -4.05 2.48
C GLN A 239 -35.00 -4.37 1.83
N SER A 240 -35.19 -3.95 0.59
CA SER A 240 -36.41 -4.21 -0.18
C SER A 240 -36.59 -5.70 -0.53
N SER A 241 -35.49 -6.40 -0.83
CA SER A 241 -35.53 -7.84 -1.17
C SER A 241 -35.77 -8.73 0.07
N TYR A 242 -35.38 -8.28 1.26
CA TYR A 242 -35.49 -9.05 2.50
C TYR A 242 -36.22 -8.28 3.61
N PRO A 243 -37.51 -7.92 3.43
CA PRO A 243 -38.25 -7.09 4.37
C PRO A 243 -38.43 -7.74 5.76
N GLN A 244 -38.28 -9.06 5.85
CA GLN A 244 -38.38 -9.82 7.10
C GLN A 244 -37.05 -9.89 7.88
N ARG A 245 -35.93 -9.46 7.26
CA ARG A 245 -34.62 -9.45 7.90
C ARG A 245 -34.22 -8.01 8.24
N ARG A 246 -33.73 -7.80 9.46
CA ARG A 246 -33.14 -6.51 9.81
C ARG A 246 -31.75 -6.41 9.18
N ILE A 247 -31.58 -5.46 8.27
CA ILE A 247 -30.30 -5.20 7.59
C ILE A 247 -29.89 -3.77 7.93
N LYS A 248 -28.65 -3.58 8.39
CA LYS A 248 -28.06 -2.27 8.69
C LYS A 248 -26.79 -2.05 7.92
N LEU A 249 -26.58 -0.83 7.43
CA LEU A 249 -25.34 -0.39 6.83
C LEU A 249 -24.48 0.33 7.87
N ILE A 250 -23.27 -0.17 8.10
CA ILE A 250 -22.29 0.37 9.03
C ILE A 250 -21.16 0.96 8.21
N VAL A 251 -20.96 2.27 8.32
CA VAL A 251 -19.98 3.04 7.55
C VAL A 251 -18.83 3.47 8.47
N ILE A 252 -17.64 2.94 8.22
CA ILE A 252 -16.42 3.22 8.98
C ILE A 252 -15.45 4.02 8.12
N GLY A 253 -15.15 5.23 8.57
CA GLY A 253 -14.29 6.16 7.87
C GLY A 253 -14.80 7.58 7.91
N ASP A 254 -14.07 8.48 7.26
CA ASP A 254 -14.42 9.88 7.15
C ASP A 254 -14.01 10.42 5.76
N GLY A 255 -14.53 11.58 5.39
CA GLY A 255 -14.18 12.20 4.12
C GLY A 255 -15.18 13.23 3.63
N PRO A 256 -14.90 13.88 2.50
CA PRO A 256 -15.70 15.01 2.00
C PRO A 256 -17.14 14.66 1.66
N GLN A 257 -17.46 13.38 1.41
CA GLN A 257 -18.82 12.94 1.10
C GLN A 257 -19.63 12.45 2.31
N ARG A 258 -19.06 12.50 3.52
CA ARG A 258 -19.73 12.01 4.72
C ARG A 258 -21.08 12.68 4.95
N ALA A 259 -21.13 14.00 5.02
CA ALA A 259 -22.36 14.74 5.29
C ALA A 259 -23.46 14.49 4.23
N LEU A 260 -23.05 14.32 2.96
CA LEU A 260 -23.97 13.99 1.87
C LEU A 260 -24.57 12.60 2.05
N LEU A 261 -23.75 11.61 2.42
CA LEU A 261 -24.19 10.23 2.62
C LEU A 261 -25.07 10.12 3.88
N GLU A 262 -24.72 10.77 4.99
CA GLU A 262 -25.54 10.82 6.22
C GLU A 262 -26.94 11.37 5.93
N LYS A 263 -27.02 12.47 5.18
CA LYS A 263 -28.31 13.05 4.76
C LYS A 263 -29.10 12.12 3.82
N ALA A 264 -28.41 11.41 2.93
CA ALA A 264 -29.06 10.54 1.93
C ALA A 264 -29.44 9.17 2.48
N GLN A 265 -28.86 8.74 3.62
CA GLN A 265 -29.08 7.43 4.24
C GLN A 265 -29.07 7.56 5.77
N PRO A 266 -30.10 8.19 6.38
CA PRO A 266 -30.13 8.51 7.80
C PRO A 266 -30.27 7.30 8.72
N ASP A 267 -30.66 6.13 8.19
CA ASP A 267 -30.78 4.87 8.93
C ASP A 267 -29.47 4.04 8.92
N ALA A 268 -28.43 4.47 8.19
CA ALA A 268 -27.10 3.92 8.27
C ALA A 268 -26.35 4.42 9.53
N ILE A 269 -25.41 3.64 10.00
CA ILE A 269 -24.62 3.93 11.20
C ILE A 269 -23.22 4.40 10.80
N PHE A 270 -22.88 5.63 11.18
CA PHE A 270 -21.61 6.25 10.85
C PHE A 270 -20.67 6.24 12.08
N CYS A 271 -19.66 5.37 12.03
CA CYS A 271 -18.74 5.16 13.15
C CYS A 271 -17.51 6.08 13.14
N GLY A 272 -17.35 6.94 12.09
CA GLY A 272 -16.13 7.73 11.93
C GLY A 272 -14.90 6.86 11.65
N SER A 273 -13.72 7.46 11.73
CA SER A 273 -12.46 6.73 11.51
C SER A 273 -12.11 5.87 12.70
N GLN A 274 -11.93 4.57 12.50
CA GLN A 274 -11.52 3.59 13.50
C GLN A 274 -10.10 3.10 13.22
N ARG A 275 -9.38 2.60 14.23
CA ARG A 275 -8.00 2.14 14.11
C ARG A 275 -7.77 0.86 14.91
N ALA A 276 -6.77 0.09 14.47
CA ALA A 276 -6.25 -1.07 15.18
C ALA A 276 -7.37 -1.99 15.70
N GLU A 277 -7.39 -2.23 17.00
CA GLU A 277 -8.34 -3.14 17.65
C GLU A 277 -9.80 -2.75 17.42
N ALA A 278 -10.14 -1.46 17.54
CA ALA A 278 -11.49 -0.99 17.29
C ALA A 278 -11.94 -1.26 15.86
N LEU A 279 -11.08 -1.01 14.87
CA LEU A 279 -11.37 -1.33 13.46
C LEU A 279 -11.57 -2.84 13.25
N ALA A 280 -10.72 -3.66 13.86
CA ALA A 280 -10.83 -5.13 13.78
C ALA A 280 -12.15 -5.64 14.37
N CYS A 281 -12.59 -5.09 15.50
CA CYS A 281 -13.89 -5.41 16.08
C CYS A 281 -15.06 -5.03 15.16
N HIS A 282 -14.99 -3.88 14.49
CA HIS A 282 -16.02 -3.48 13.53
C HIS A 282 -16.09 -4.43 12.33
N TYR A 283 -14.97 -4.80 11.72
CA TYR A 283 -14.97 -5.82 10.67
C TYR A 283 -15.55 -7.13 11.17
N ALA A 284 -15.03 -7.68 12.26
CA ALA A 284 -15.45 -8.99 12.76
C ALA A 284 -16.93 -9.04 13.17
N SER A 285 -17.51 -7.89 13.57
CA SER A 285 -18.92 -7.78 13.93
C SER A 285 -19.86 -7.64 12.71
N GLY A 286 -19.30 -7.50 11.51
CA GLY A 286 -20.02 -7.51 10.25
C GLY A 286 -20.34 -8.89 9.71
N ASP A 287 -21.12 -8.94 8.63
CA ASP A 287 -21.49 -10.15 7.90
C ASP A 287 -21.07 -10.06 6.43
N LEU A 288 -21.36 -8.95 5.76
CA LEU A 288 -20.90 -8.64 4.42
C LEU A 288 -20.07 -7.37 4.39
N PHE A 289 -19.04 -7.37 3.56
CA PHE A 289 -18.25 -6.19 3.23
C PHE A 289 -18.55 -5.74 1.80
N LEU A 290 -19.09 -4.53 1.64
CA LEU A 290 -19.43 -3.94 0.35
C LEU A 290 -18.38 -2.92 -0.06
N PHE A 291 -17.67 -3.20 -1.17
CA PHE A 291 -16.58 -2.36 -1.63
C PHE A 291 -16.72 -1.98 -3.11
N PRO A 292 -17.64 -1.05 -3.45
CA PRO A 292 -17.91 -0.62 -4.82
C PRO A 292 -16.92 0.42 -5.35
N SER A 293 -15.69 0.45 -4.83
CA SER A 293 -14.67 1.43 -5.20
C SER A 293 -14.37 1.37 -6.69
N LEU A 294 -14.37 2.52 -7.36
CA LEU A 294 -14.11 2.62 -8.80
C LEU A 294 -12.62 2.61 -9.12
N THR A 295 -11.79 3.07 -8.18
CA THR A 295 -10.34 3.13 -8.38
C THR A 295 -9.60 2.86 -7.08
N GLU A 296 -8.58 2.02 -7.14
CA GLU A 296 -7.72 1.69 -6.02
C GLU A 296 -6.26 1.60 -6.46
N THR A 297 -5.35 2.04 -5.59
CA THR A 297 -3.94 1.69 -5.76
C THR A 297 -3.71 0.22 -5.39
N PHE A 298 -4.32 -0.23 -4.28
CA PHE A 298 -4.35 -1.63 -3.88
C PHE A 298 -5.68 -2.00 -3.21
N GLY A 299 -6.08 -1.33 -2.12
CA GLY A 299 -7.30 -1.61 -1.35
C GLY A 299 -7.06 -2.60 -0.21
N ASN A 300 -6.19 -2.26 0.75
CA ASN A 300 -5.89 -3.10 1.93
C ASN A 300 -7.14 -3.57 2.68
N VAL A 301 -8.19 -2.76 2.68
CA VAL A 301 -9.48 -3.03 3.33
C VAL A 301 -10.13 -4.35 2.86
N VAL A 302 -9.85 -4.78 1.62
CA VAL A 302 -10.32 -6.08 1.09
C VAL A 302 -9.67 -7.23 1.86
N LEU A 303 -8.34 -7.21 2.03
CA LEU A 303 -7.63 -8.24 2.81
C LEU A 303 -8.03 -8.22 4.29
N GLU A 304 -8.26 -7.04 4.87
CA GLU A 304 -8.73 -6.88 6.25
C GLU A 304 -10.13 -7.51 6.42
N ALA A 305 -11.04 -7.29 5.47
CA ALA A 305 -12.37 -7.87 5.46
C ALA A 305 -12.31 -9.41 5.31
N LEU A 306 -11.52 -9.93 4.36
CA LEU A 306 -11.32 -11.36 4.18
C LEU A 306 -10.71 -12.00 5.44
N ALA A 307 -9.72 -11.36 6.06
CA ALA A 307 -9.08 -11.82 7.29
C ALA A 307 -10.04 -11.86 8.48
N SER A 308 -10.97 -10.91 8.55
CA SER A 308 -12.02 -10.86 9.56
C SER A 308 -13.19 -11.82 9.28
N GLY A 309 -13.13 -12.58 8.18
CA GLY A 309 -14.13 -13.58 7.83
C GLY A 309 -15.47 -12.98 7.38
N LEU A 310 -15.48 -11.89 6.62
CA LEU A 310 -16.68 -11.36 5.99
C LEU A 310 -16.91 -11.97 4.61
N GLY A 311 -18.17 -12.02 4.18
CA GLY A 311 -18.50 -12.17 2.76
C GLY A 311 -18.16 -10.88 2.04
N VAL A 312 -17.26 -10.90 1.07
CA VAL A 312 -16.79 -9.69 0.38
C VAL A 312 -17.42 -9.59 -0.99
N VAL A 313 -18.00 -8.43 -1.29
CA VAL A 313 -18.45 -8.04 -2.63
C VAL A 313 -17.62 -6.83 -3.08
N ALA A 314 -16.94 -6.96 -4.20
CA ALA A 314 -16.06 -5.91 -4.74
C ALA A 314 -16.05 -5.93 -6.28
N TYR A 315 -15.56 -4.86 -6.88
CA TYR A 315 -15.22 -4.88 -8.29
C TYR A 315 -13.93 -5.67 -8.55
N ASP A 316 -13.87 -6.35 -9.72
CA ASP A 316 -12.71 -7.15 -10.16
C ASP A 316 -11.54 -6.25 -10.54
N GLN A 317 -10.89 -5.68 -9.51
CA GLN A 317 -9.72 -4.82 -9.67
C GLN A 317 -8.83 -4.79 -8.42
N ALA A 318 -7.60 -4.38 -8.60
CA ALA A 318 -6.60 -4.17 -7.52
C ALA A 318 -6.51 -5.37 -6.55
N ALA A 319 -6.65 -5.18 -5.23
CA ALA A 319 -6.58 -6.26 -4.25
C ALA A 319 -7.71 -7.28 -4.41
N ALA A 320 -8.91 -6.86 -4.79
CA ALA A 320 -10.04 -7.77 -5.00
C ALA A 320 -9.73 -8.77 -6.13
N ALA A 321 -9.28 -8.28 -7.30
CA ALA A 321 -8.86 -9.12 -8.42
C ALA A 321 -7.72 -10.09 -8.07
N GLN A 322 -6.85 -9.69 -7.15
CA GLN A 322 -5.69 -10.50 -6.76
C GLN A 322 -6.04 -11.57 -5.71
N HIS A 323 -6.95 -11.29 -4.79
CA HIS A 323 -7.18 -12.09 -3.59
C HIS A 323 -8.55 -12.77 -3.55
N ILE A 324 -9.50 -12.36 -4.39
CA ILE A 324 -10.82 -12.98 -4.45
C ILE A 324 -10.91 -13.91 -5.66
N ARG A 325 -11.23 -15.16 -5.37
CA ARG A 325 -11.71 -16.12 -6.35
C ARG A 325 -13.24 -16.10 -6.29
N HIS A 326 -13.86 -15.59 -7.36
CA HIS A 326 -15.30 -15.41 -7.47
C HIS A 326 -16.07 -16.68 -7.09
N GLY A 327 -17.09 -16.56 -6.23
CA GLY A 327 -17.92 -17.67 -5.74
C GLY A 327 -17.24 -18.60 -4.73
N TYR A 328 -15.94 -18.43 -4.43
CA TYR A 328 -15.20 -19.29 -3.51
C TYR A 328 -14.88 -18.60 -2.18
N ASN A 329 -14.25 -17.44 -2.19
CA ASN A 329 -13.87 -16.70 -1.00
C ASN A 329 -14.32 -15.22 -1.03
N GLY A 330 -15.21 -14.88 -1.94
CA GLY A 330 -15.82 -13.59 -2.14
C GLY A 330 -16.50 -13.54 -3.50
N VAL A 331 -17.14 -12.43 -3.82
CA VAL A 331 -17.84 -12.24 -5.09
C VAL A 331 -17.32 -10.98 -5.79
N LEU A 332 -17.01 -11.11 -7.07
CA LEU A 332 -16.52 -10.03 -7.92
C LEU A 332 -17.59 -9.62 -8.92
N ALA A 333 -17.76 -8.32 -9.14
CA ALA A 333 -18.50 -7.76 -10.23
C ALA A 333 -17.54 -7.04 -11.19
N MET A 334 -17.91 -6.92 -12.46
CA MET A 334 -17.12 -6.15 -13.43
C MET A 334 -17.10 -4.67 -13.03
N PRO A 335 -15.96 -3.98 -13.16
CA PRO A 335 -15.87 -2.56 -12.86
C PRO A 335 -16.90 -1.72 -13.61
N GLY A 336 -17.75 -0.99 -12.87
CA GLY A 336 -18.81 -0.17 -13.43
C GLY A 336 -20.15 -0.88 -13.65
N ASP A 337 -20.21 -2.19 -13.50
CA ASP A 337 -21.48 -2.94 -13.55
C ASP A 337 -22.16 -2.91 -12.18
N GLU A 338 -23.01 -1.91 -11.99
CA GLU A 338 -23.68 -1.64 -10.73
C GLU A 338 -24.77 -2.66 -10.41
N GLU A 339 -25.44 -3.20 -11.44
CA GLU A 339 -26.47 -4.23 -11.30
C GLU A 339 -25.83 -5.55 -10.83
N ALA A 340 -24.80 -6.02 -11.52
CA ALA A 340 -24.06 -7.22 -11.10
C ALA A 340 -23.47 -7.09 -9.70
N PHE A 341 -23.06 -5.89 -9.26
CA PHE A 341 -22.59 -5.66 -7.89
C PHE A 341 -23.71 -5.87 -6.85
N CYS A 342 -24.89 -5.34 -7.10
CA CYS A 342 -26.05 -5.49 -6.20
C CYS A 342 -26.54 -6.96 -6.20
N ASP A 343 -26.56 -7.61 -7.35
CA ASP A 343 -26.93 -9.03 -7.48
C ASP A 343 -25.95 -9.95 -6.75
N ALA A 344 -24.65 -9.65 -6.81
CA ALA A 344 -23.64 -10.36 -6.05
C ALA A 344 -23.89 -10.28 -4.53
N ALA A 345 -24.27 -9.11 -4.03
CA ALA A 345 -24.60 -8.94 -2.62
C ALA A 345 -25.90 -9.67 -2.24
N ARG A 346 -26.90 -9.67 -3.12
CA ARG A 346 -28.16 -10.40 -2.94
C ARG A 346 -27.91 -11.89 -2.89
N TRP A 347 -27.16 -12.43 -3.86
CA TRP A 347 -26.81 -13.84 -3.94
C TRP A 347 -26.14 -14.37 -2.66
N LEU A 348 -25.23 -13.59 -2.04
CA LEU A 348 -24.60 -13.95 -0.77
C LEU A 348 -25.59 -14.04 0.40
N LEU A 349 -26.73 -13.36 0.34
CA LEU A 349 -27.75 -13.39 1.40
C LEU A 349 -28.86 -14.43 1.15
N GLU A 350 -28.96 -15.02 -0.03
CA GLU A 350 -30.00 -15.99 -0.37
C GLU A 350 -29.84 -17.26 0.43
N GLU A 351 -28.60 -17.78 0.55
CA GLU A 351 -28.31 -19.04 1.26
C GLU A 351 -27.27 -18.83 2.36
N ALA A 352 -27.68 -19.00 3.61
CA ALA A 352 -26.81 -18.83 4.78
C ALA A 352 -25.58 -19.75 4.74
N GLU A 353 -25.71 -20.98 4.21
CA GLU A 353 -24.61 -21.93 4.09
C GLU A 353 -23.57 -21.48 3.06
N THR A 354 -23.98 -20.93 1.92
CA THR A 354 -23.09 -20.37 0.91
C THR A 354 -22.27 -19.22 1.51
N LEU A 355 -22.92 -18.29 2.21
CA LEU A 355 -22.23 -17.19 2.89
C LEU A 355 -21.24 -17.73 3.94
N ARG A 356 -21.64 -18.73 4.74
CA ARG A 356 -20.77 -19.35 5.74
C ARG A 356 -19.51 -19.96 5.11
N CYS A 357 -19.65 -20.72 4.03
CA CYS A 357 -18.53 -21.33 3.31
C CYS A 357 -17.58 -20.27 2.73
N ILE A 358 -18.12 -19.24 2.09
CA ILE A 358 -17.33 -18.13 1.53
C ILE A 358 -16.53 -17.40 2.62
N ARG A 359 -17.15 -17.13 3.78
CA ARG A 359 -16.48 -16.49 4.93
C ARG A 359 -15.33 -17.33 5.49
N LEU A 360 -15.48 -18.65 5.58
CA LEU A 360 -14.42 -19.56 6.01
C LEU A 360 -13.26 -19.58 5.01
N ASN A 361 -13.55 -19.68 3.73
CA ASN A 361 -12.55 -19.66 2.66
C ASN A 361 -11.83 -18.31 2.58
N ALA A 362 -12.54 -17.19 2.78
CA ALA A 362 -11.99 -15.84 2.86
C ALA A 362 -10.93 -15.78 3.98
N ARG A 363 -11.29 -16.21 5.18
CA ARG A 363 -10.37 -16.28 6.32
C ARG A 363 -9.15 -17.16 6.04
N GLN A 364 -9.37 -18.36 5.50
CA GLN A 364 -8.28 -19.28 5.19
C GLN A 364 -7.31 -18.70 4.14
N HIS A 365 -7.82 -18.04 3.13
CA HIS A 365 -6.99 -17.35 2.13
C HIS A 365 -6.18 -16.23 2.78
N ALA A 366 -6.83 -15.31 3.49
CA ALA A 366 -6.19 -14.13 4.07
C ALA A 366 -5.16 -14.49 5.14
N SER A 367 -5.33 -15.57 5.90
CA SER A 367 -4.35 -16.01 6.91
C SER A 367 -2.97 -16.36 6.32
N ARG A 368 -2.91 -16.68 5.02
CA ARG A 368 -1.67 -16.95 4.28
C ARG A 368 -1.03 -15.69 3.69
N GLN A 369 -1.70 -14.56 3.76
CA GLN A 369 -1.24 -13.28 3.20
C GLN A 369 -0.61 -12.39 4.29
N GLY A 370 0.24 -12.99 5.13
CA GLY A 370 0.90 -12.28 6.24
C GLY A 370 2.02 -11.34 5.79
N TRP A 371 2.29 -10.32 6.59
CA TRP A 371 3.36 -9.37 6.32
C TRP A 371 4.76 -10.00 6.28
N GLY A 372 4.99 -11.14 6.97
CA GLY A 372 6.29 -11.82 6.98
C GLY A 372 6.81 -12.16 5.58
N ALA A 373 5.98 -12.81 4.76
CA ALA A 373 6.32 -13.16 3.38
C ALA A 373 6.53 -11.93 2.49
N ILE A 374 5.75 -10.85 2.71
CA ILE A 374 5.91 -9.59 1.96
C ILE A 374 7.24 -8.90 2.31
N VAL A 375 7.61 -8.89 3.59
CA VAL A 375 8.89 -8.33 4.04
C VAL A 375 10.06 -9.15 3.49
N GLU A 376 9.97 -10.47 3.50
CA GLU A 376 10.98 -11.36 2.92
C GLU A 376 11.16 -11.12 1.41
N GLN A 377 10.05 -11.03 0.67
CA GLN A 377 10.09 -10.68 -0.75
C GLN A 377 10.72 -9.31 -0.98
N PHE A 378 10.36 -8.31 -0.16
CA PHE A 378 10.91 -6.96 -0.25
C PHE A 378 12.42 -6.94 0.03
N GLU A 379 12.87 -7.64 1.07
CA GLU A 379 14.29 -7.81 1.36
C GLU A 379 15.05 -8.43 0.18
N GLY A 380 14.53 -9.52 -0.40
CA GLY A 380 15.12 -10.16 -1.57
C GLY A 380 15.26 -9.21 -2.77
N GLN A 381 14.26 -8.37 -3.00
CA GLN A 381 14.28 -7.35 -4.07
C GLN A 381 15.33 -6.25 -3.80
N LEU A 382 15.48 -5.83 -2.54
CA LEU A 382 16.51 -4.86 -2.16
C LEU A 382 17.93 -5.45 -2.32
N ARG A 383 18.15 -6.70 -1.90
CA ARG A 383 19.42 -7.41 -2.06
C ARG A 383 19.81 -7.57 -3.54
N GLY A 384 18.87 -8.03 -4.36
CA GLY A 384 19.09 -8.15 -5.81
C GLY A 384 19.46 -6.81 -6.47
N ALA A 385 18.91 -5.69 -6.00
CA ALA A 385 19.27 -4.36 -6.48
C ALA A 385 20.71 -3.95 -6.08
N CYS A 386 21.22 -4.41 -4.92
CA CYS A 386 22.63 -4.22 -4.53
C CYS A 386 23.57 -5.00 -5.43
N GLU A 387 23.26 -6.27 -5.70
CA GLU A 387 24.09 -7.17 -6.53
C GLU A 387 24.23 -6.69 -7.97
N MET A 388 23.15 -6.14 -8.56
CA MET A 388 23.19 -5.51 -9.88
C MET A 388 24.18 -4.33 -9.98
N GLN A 389 24.65 -3.78 -8.87
CA GLN A 389 25.66 -2.73 -8.83
C GLN A 389 27.08 -3.32 -8.87
N ILE A 390 27.31 -4.44 -8.22
CA ILE A 390 28.64 -5.11 -8.15
C ILE A 390 29.05 -5.61 -9.52
N GLY A 391 28.11 -6.16 -10.32
CA GLY A 391 28.33 -6.64 -11.67
C GLY A 391 28.60 -5.56 -12.73
N ALA A 392 28.39 -4.28 -12.42
CA ALA A 392 28.53 -3.14 -13.35
C ALA A 392 29.80 -2.31 -13.14
N GLN A 393 30.75 -2.71 -12.29
CA GLN A 393 32.05 -2.04 -12.22
C GLN A 393 32.86 -2.37 -13.48
N PRO A 394 33.20 -1.39 -14.34
CA PRO A 394 34.24 -1.62 -15.37
C PRO A 394 35.54 -1.87 -14.65
N LEU A 395 36.24 -2.93 -15.07
CA LEU A 395 37.65 -3.12 -14.72
C LEU A 395 38.37 -1.78 -14.94
N MET A 396 38.86 -1.15 -13.86
CA MET A 396 39.77 -0.03 -14.00
C MET A 396 40.95 -0.52 -14.84
N ALA A 397 41.08 0.03 -16.05
CA ALA A 397 42.26 -0.15 -16.87
C ALA A 397 43.48 0.33 -16.07
N MET A 398 44.37 -0.58 -15.78
CA MET A 398 45.68 -0.26 -15.23
C MET A 398 46.39 0.75 -16.16
N PRO A 399 47.01 1.81 -15.64
CA PRO A 399 47.78 2.71 -16.49
C PRO A 399 48.95 1.96 -17.08
N HIS A 400 49.00 1.90 -18.41
CA HIS A 400 50.10 1.33 -19.16
C HIS A 400 51.42 2.07 -18.87
N SER A 401 52.38 1.28 -18.39
CA SER A 401 53.83 1.36 -18.51
C SER A 401 54.43 2.69 -18.95
N ILE A 402 55.29 3.18 -18.06
CA ILE A 402 56.36 4.13 -18.29
C ILE A 402 57.23 3.68 -19.46
N LYS A 403 57.34 4.49 -20.51
CA LYS A 403 58.34 4.33 -21.57
C LYS A 403 59.74 4.65 -21.00
N PRO A 404 60.78 3.85 -21.29
CA PRO A 404 62.14 4.21 -20.93
C PRO A 404 62.64 5.38 -21.80
N ALA A 405 63.34 6.30 -21.17
CA ALA A 405 64.04 7.42 -21.81
C ALA A 405 65.07 6.95 -22.79
N SER A 406 65.01 7.39 -24.04
CA SER A 406 66.07 7.20 -25.04
C SER A 406 67.22 8.17 -24.73
N SER A 407 68.37 7.61 -24.43
CA SER A 407 69.66 8.28 -24.42
C SER A 407 70.10 8.70 -25.86
N THR A 408 70.35 9.98 -26.04
CA THR A 408 71.04 10.49 -27.20
C THR A 408 72.55 10.39 -26.98
N PRO A 409 73.29 9.92 -27.97
CA PRO A 409 74.76 10.09 -27.94
C PRO A 409 75.12 11.46 -28.53
N HIS A 410 76.06 12.08 -27.85
CA HIS A 410 76.88 13.16 -28.45
C HIS A 410 77.75 12.61 -29.59
N ASP A 411 77.73 13.27 -30.75
CA ASP A 411 78.88 13.83 -31.46
C ASP A 411 78.38 14.91 -32.43
#